data_2efe303d384968cec888b14491371ac1
#
_entry.id   2efe303d384968cec888b14491371ac1
#
_cell.length_a   1.000
_cell.length_b   1.000
_cell.length_c   1.000
_cell.angle_alpha   90.00
_cell.angle_beta   90.00
_cell.angle_gamma   90.00
#
_symmetry.space_group_name_H-M   'P 1'
#
loop_
_entity.id
_entity.type
_entity.pdbx_description
1 polymer ?
#
loop_
_entity_poly.entity_id
_entity_poly.type
_entity_poly.pdbx_seq_one_letter_code
_entity_poly.pdbx_strand_id
1 'polypeptide(L)'
;MNLGSILRSARKERKLTLKNVAEKAGISEGFLSQVENEVNSPSLDTLVNICNAIGIRAGDVLKEAEKQERLVTIRRGDWQDLELPASGFATRRFFSPENRRIIDSSIIAIEPGASIPARKNVKNTQEVLCVLKGSVELSHGGEIIRLFEGDSVHYWSIQQRELISNRSGELAVVLWVGTF
;
A
#
# COMPACT_ATOMS: atom_id res chain seq x y z
N MET A 1 -5.87 10.63 -0.22
CA MET A 1 -7.25 10.88 -0.75
C MET A 1 -7.19 10.61 -2.24
N ASN A 2 -7.89 9.60 -2.73
CA ASN A 2 -7.77 9.14 -4.13
C ASN A 2 -8.65 9.97 -5.09
N LEU A 3 -8.51 11.30 -5.02
CA LEU A 3 -9.29 12.24 -5.83
C LEU A 3 -8.97 12.14 -7.32
N GLY A 4 -7.69 11.95 -7.63
CA GLY A 4 -7.21 11.92 -9.02
C GLY A 4 -7.81 10.78 -9.82
N SER A 5 -7.87 9.58 -9.25
CA SER A 5 -8.47 8.41 -9.93
C SER A 5 -9.96 8.59 -10.15
N ILE A 6 -10.69 9.18 -9.22
CA ILE A 6 -12.13 9.46 -9.34
C ILE A 6 -12.37 10.46 -10.48
N LEU A 7 -11.61 11.56 -10.49
CA LEU A 7 -11.70 12.56 -11.56
C LEU A 7 -11.38 11.95 -12.93
N ARG A 8 -10.32 11.14 -13.01
CA ARG A 8 -9.92 10.45 -14.25
C ARG A 8 -11.00 9.50 -14.76
N SER A 9 -11.60 8.71 -13.87
CA SER A 9 -12.69 7.79 -14.21
C SER A 9 -13.89 8.55 -14.73
N ALA A 10 -14.34 9.59 -14.00
CA ALA A 10 -15.47 10.41 -14.38
C ALA A 10 -15.25 11.13 -15.74
N ARG A 11 -14.03 11.61 -15.99
CA ARG A 11 -13.67 12.21 -17.28
C ARG A 11 -13.75 11.19 -18.42
N LYS A 12 -13.16 9.99 -18.22
CA LYS A 12 -13.15 8.93 -19.23
C LYS A 12 -14.55 8.40 -19.56
N GLU A 13 -15.40 8.22 -18.56
CA GLU A 13 -16.80 7.80 -18.74
C GLU A 13 -17.57 8.78 -19.63
N ARG A 14 -17.25 10.08 -19.52
CA ARG A 14 -17.83 11.14 -20.36
C ARG A 14 -17.11 11.36 -21.68
N LYS A 15 -16.11 10.51 -21.99
CA LYS A 15 -15.29 10.57 -23.21
C LYS A 15 -14.61 11.94 -23.42
N LEU A 16 -14.28 12.64 -22.33
CA LEU A 16 -13.59 13.91 -22.36
C LEU A 16 -12.07 13.72 -22.41
N THR A 17 -11.37 14.54 -23.20
CA THR A 17 -9.91 14.58 -23.22
C THR A 17 -9.35 15.41 -22.07
N LEU A 18 -8.08 15.20 -21.71
CA LEU A 18 -7.39 16.08 -20.74
C LEU A 18 -7.45 17.54 -21.20
N LYS A 19 -7.19 17.78 -22.48
CA LYS A 19 -7.22 19.12 -23.09
C LYS A 19 -8.58 19.82 -22.88
N ASN A 20 -9.68 19.13 -23.21
CA ASN A 20 -11.03 19.72 -23.11
C ASN A 20 -11.39 20.08 -21.67
N VAL A 21 -11.01 19.26 -20.69
CA VAL A 21 -11.29 19.55 -19.29
C VAL A 21 -10.37 20.65 -18.78
N ALA A 22 -9.09 20.63 -19.11
CA ALA A 22 -8.12 21.65 -18.69
C ALA A 22 -8.51 23.04 -19.19
N GLU A 23 -8.87 23.17 -20.49
CA GLU A 23 -9.35 24.44 -21.08
C GLU A 23 -10.59 24.97 -20.34
N LYS A 24 -11.58 24.13 -20.08
CA LYS A 24 -12.81 24.53 -19.36
C LYS A 24 -12.57 24.87 -17.90
N ALA A 25 -11.63 24.20 -17.24
CA ALA A 25 -11.27 24.42 -15.84
C ALA A 25 -10.29 25.59 -15.64
N GLY A 26 -9.76 26.20 -16.71
CA GLY A 26 -8.80 27.28 -16.64
C GLY A 26 -7.42 26.89 -16.11
N ILE A 27 -7.00 25.64 -16.37
CA ILE A 27 -5.71 25.07 -15.93
C ILE A 27 -4.93 24.48 -17.11
N SER A 28 -3.66 24.20 -16.91
CA SER A 28 -2.87 23.48 -17.93
C SER A 28 -3.20 22.01 -17.98
N GLU A 29 -3.08 21.42 -19.17
CA GLU A 29 -3.25 19.95 -19.37
C GLU A 29 -2.26 19.15 -18.52
N GLY A 30 -1.02 19.61 -18.41
CA GLY A 30 0.01 19.00 -17.58
C GLY A 30 -0.37 18.99 -16.09
N PHE A 31 -0.92 20.09 -15.58
CA PHE A 31 -1.38 20.17 -14.19
C PHE A 31 -2.57 19.21 -13.95
N LEU A 32 -3.56 19.17 -14.86
CA LEU A 32 -4.66 18.23 -14.73
C LEU A 32 -4.16 16.76 -14.74
N SER A 33 -3.20 16.44 -15.60
CA SER A 33 -2.58 15.13 -15.63
C SER A 33 -1.89 14.79 -14.30
N GLN A 34 -1.17 15.74 -13.70
CA GLN A 34 -0.55 15.56 -12.38
C GLN A 34 -1.58 15.35 -11.27
N VAL A 35 -2.71 16.07 -11.30
CA VAL A 35 -3.82 15.88 -10.38
C VAL A 35 -4.44 14.50 -10.54
N GLU A 36 -4.73 14.06 -11.76
CA GLU A 36 -5.30 12.73 -12.04
C GLU A 36 -4.37 11.57 -11.66
N ASN A 37 -3.05 11.79 -11.66
CA ASN A 37 -2.04 10.83 -11.23
C ASN A 37 -1.58 11.02 -9.77
N GLU A 38 -2.26 11.89 -9.02
CA GLU A 38 -1.99 12.18 -7.58
C GLU A 38 -0.59 12.72 -7.27
N VAL A 39 0.08 13.26 -8.27
CA VAL A 39 1.37 13.94 -8.12
C VAL A 39 1.20 15.32 -7.47
N ASN A 40 0.09 16.01 -7.80
CA ASN A 40 -0.28 17.30 -7.23
C ASN A 40 -1.69 17.29 -6.67
N SER A 41 -1.89 18.04 -5.57
CA SER A 41 -3.21 18.27 -4.97
C SER A 41 -3.76 19.62 -5.44
N PRO A 42 -4.99 19.67 -6.02
CA PRO A 42 -5.62 20.92 -6.41
C PRO A 42 -6.09 21.69 -5.16
N SER A 43 -6.15 23.02 -5.26
CA SER A 43 -6.92 23.81 -4.31
C SER A 43 -8.42 23.47 -4.40
N LEU A 44 -9.20 23.85 -3.39
CA LEU A 44 -10.65 23.61 -3.41
C LEU A 44 -11.32 24.23 -4.62
N ASP A 45 -10.95 25.47 -4.96
CA ASP A 45 -11.48 26.19 -6.12
C ASP A 45 -11.11 25.47 -7.43
N THR A 46 -9.87 25.01 -7.54
CA THR A 46 -9.41 24.24 -8.71
C THR A 46 -10.17 22.92 -8.83
N LEU A 47 -10.40 22.22 -7.72
CA LEU A 47 -11.19 20.99 -7.70
C LEU A 47 -12.63 21.24 -8.19
N VAL A 48 -13.26 22.31 -7.70
CA VAL A 48 -14.61 22.70 -8.13
C VAL A 48 -14.64 22.98 -9.64
N ASN A 49 -13.65 23.72 -10.15
CA ASN A 49 -13.55 24.03 -11.58
C ASN A 49 -13.36 22.78 -12.44
N ILE A 50 -12.51 21.86 -12.03
CA ILE A 50 -12.31 20.55 -12.70
C ILE A 50 -13.62 19.76 -12.69
N CYS A 51 -14.29 19.66 -11.55
CA CYS A 51 -15.56 18.95 -11.42
C CYS A 51 -16.65 19.55 -12.33
N ASN A 52 -16.76 20.88 -12.37
CA ASN A 52 -17.68 21.58 -13.26
C ASN A 52 -17.35 21.32 -14.74
N ALA A 53 -16.08 21.33 -15.11
CA ALA A 53 -15.62 21.05 -16.48
C ALA A 53 -15.94 19.60 -16.92
N ILE A 54 -15.89 18.64 -16.00
CA ILE A 54 -16.28 17.26 -16.23
C ILE A 54 -17.81 17.09 -16.21
N GLY A 55 -18.56 17.96 -15.53
CA GLY A 55 -20.02 17.85 -15.32
C GLY A 55 -20.40 16.95 -14.14
N ILE A 56 -19.63 17.01 -13.04
CA ILE A 56 -19.88 16.30 -11.78
C ILE A 56 -19.89 17.26 -10.61
N ARG A 57 -20.42 16.86 -9.48
CA ARG A 57 -20.43 17.69 -8.25
C ARG A 57 -19.20 17.39 -7.42
N ALA A 58 -18.47 18.42 -7.02
CA ALA A 58 -17.28 18.26 -6.17
C ALA A 58 -17.60 17.55 -4.84
N GLY A 59 -18.78 17.79 -4.26
CA GLY A 59 -19.23 17.10 -3.05
C GLY A 59 -19.39 15.59 -3.22
N ASP A 60 -19.79 15.12 -4.42
CA ASP A 60 -19.91 13.67 -4.68
C ASP A 60 -18.53 13.03 -4.84
N VAL A 61 -17.59 13.75 -5.47
CA VAL A 61 -16.19 13.32 -5.58
C VAL A 61 -15.54 13.19 -4.19
N LEU A 62 -15.75 14.16 -3.31
CA LEU A 62 -15.23 14.14 -1.95
C LEU A 62 -15.84 12.98 -1.11
N LYS A 63 -17.16 12.79 -1.21
CA LYS A 63 -17.84 11.66 -0.54
C LYS A 63 -17.32 10.31 -1.03
N GLU A 64 -17.09 10.16 -2.32
CA GLU A 64 -16.58 8.93 -2.90
C GLU A 64 -15.13 8.68 -2.47
N ALA A 65 -14.30 9.73 -2.45
CA ALA A 65 -12.94 9.65 -1.94
C ALA A 65 -12.90 9.24 -0.46
N GLU A 66 -13.80 9.76 0.36
CA GLU A 66 -13.95 9.36 1.77
C GLU A 66 -14.33 7.88 1.93
N LYS A 67 -15.25 7.38 1.09
CA LYS A 67 -15.65 5.96 1.12
C LYS A 67 -14.49 5.03 0.77
N GLN A 68 -13.74 5.37 -0.30
CA GLN A 68 -12.59 4.58 -0.73
C GLN A 68 -11.46 4.54 0.30
N GLU A 69 -11.35 5.59 1.15
CA GLU A 69 -10.38 5.60 2.25
C GLU A 69 -10.80 4.76 3.47
N ARG A 70 -12.10 4.57 3.68
CA ARG A 70 -12.62 3.90 4.88
C ARG A 70 -12.69 2.38 4.76
N LEU A 71 -12.77 1.84 3.55
CA LEU A 71 -12.90 0.41 3.33
C LEU A 71 -12.23 -0.02 2.02
N VAL A 72 -11.20 -0.83 2.15
CA VAL A 72 -10.54 -1.51 1.01
C VAL A 72 -10.80 -2.99 1.15
N THR A 73 -11.41 -3.61 0.14
CA THR A 73 -11.63 -5.05 0.09
C THR A 73 -10.72 -5.65 -0.97
N ILE A 74 -9.91 -6.62 -0.56
CA ILE A 74 -9.09 -7.43 -1.46
C ILE A 74 -9.73 -8.82 -1.54
N ARG A 75 -10.20 -9.21 -2.70
CA ARG A 75 -10.80 -10.52 -2.92
C ARG A 75 -9.72 -11.56 -3.24
N ARG A 76 -10.01 -12.83 -2.97
CA ARG A 76 -9.07 -13.91 -3.29
C ARG A 76 -8.67 -13.92 -4.77
N GLY A 77 -9.59 -13.60 -5.68
CA GLY A 77 -9.33 -13.51 -7.12
C GLY A 77 -8.43 -12.36 -7.54
N ASP A 78 -8.29 -11.31 -6.70
CA ASP A 78 -7.41 -10.18 -6.95
C ASP A 78 -5.94 -10.51 -6.59
N TRP A 79 -5.75 -11.67 -5.98
CA TRP A 79 -4.44 -12.14 -5.56
C TRP A 79 -3.79 -12.90 -6.73
N GLN A 80 -2.77 -12.31 -7.31
CA GLN A 80 -1.90 -13.05 -8.23
C GLN A 80 -1.20 -14.18 -7.45
N ASP A 81 -1.00 -15.33 -8.08
CA ASP A 81 -0.23 -16.41 -7.47
C ASP A 81 1.15 -15.90 -7.06
N LEU A 82 1.57 -16.26 -5.85
CA LEU A 82 2.88 -15.89 -5.32
C LEU A 82 3.94 -16.70 -6.05
N GLU A 83 4.46 -16.19 -7.16
CA GLU A 83 5.73 -16.67 -7.68
C GLU A 83 6.84 -16.22 -6.72
N LEU A 84 7.57 -17.20 -6.18
CA LEU A 84 8.70 -16.93 -5.30
C LEU A 84 9.90 -16.54 -6.16
N PRO A 85 10.40 -15.30 -6.09
CA PRO A 85 11.59 -14.90 -6.85
C PRO A 85 12.85 -15.55 -6.29
N ALA A 86 13.96 -15.46 -7.02
CA ALA A 86 15.26 -15.98 -6.59
C ALA A 86 15.75 -15.46 -5.22
N SER A 87 15.13 -14.42 -4.68
CA SER A 87 15.37 -13.94 -3.31
C SER A 87 14.85 -14.89 -2.22
N GLY A 88 14.03 -15.89 -2.58
CA GLY A 88 13.47 -16.88 -1.65
C GLY A 88 12.33 -16.33 -0.77
N PHE A 89 11.84 -15.12 -1.02
CA PHE A 89 10.65 -14.63 -0.35
C PHE A 89 9.79 -13.78 -1.29
N ALA A 90 8.47 -13.82 -1.08
CA ALA A 90 7.50 -12.99 -1.78
C ALA A 90 6.63 -12.26 -0.80
N THR A 91 6.34 -10.99 -1.09
CA THR A 91 5.52 -10.13 -0.26
C THR A 91 4.27 -9.71 -1.00
N ARG A 92 3.12 -9.94 -0.37
CA ARG A 92 1.83 -9.48 -0.85
C ARG A 92 1.26 -8.43 0.09
N ARG A 93 1.21 -7.19 -0.38
CA ARG A 93 0.71 -6.06 0.41
C ARG A 93 -0.80 -5.94 0.32
N PHE A 94 -1.43 -5.54 1.43
CA PHE A 94 -2.87 -5.26 1.47
C PHE A 94 -3.24 -3.89 0.94
N PHE A 95 -2.27 -2.96 0.85
CA PHE A 95 -2.50 -1.61 0.37
C PHE A 95 -1.47 -1.24 -0.70
N SER A 96 -1.88 -0.37 -1.65
CA SER A 96 -0.91 0.24 -2.56
C SER A 96 0.02 1.19 -1.80
N PRO A 97 1.26 1.39 -2.28
CA PRO A 97 2.20 2.33 -1.67
C PRO A 97 1.66 3.75 -1.49
N GLU A 98 0.73 4.15 -2.35
CA GLU A 98 0.13 5.48 -2.38
C GLU A 98 -0.89 5.69 -1.25
N ASN A 99 -1.48 4.61 -0.73
CA ASN A 99 -2.49 4.65 0.34
C ASN A 99 -1.90 4.43 1.74
N ARG A 100 -0.58 4.45 1.89
CA ARG A 100 0.11 4.28 3.16
C ARG A 100 0.05 5.56 3.97
N ARG A 101 -0.77 5.61 5.00
CA ARG A 101 -0.81 6.80 5.86
C ARG A 101 -0.33 6.55 7.28
N ILE A 102 -0.62 5.39 7.83
CA ILE A 102 -0.32 5.09 9.24
C ILE A 102 0.16 3.65 9.40
N ILE A 103 -0.47 2.70 8.70
CA ILE A 103 -0.21 1.27 8.81
C ILE A 103 0.10 0.70 7.43
N ASP A 104 1.14 -0.12 7.34
CA ASP A 104 1.37 -1.05 6.23
C ASP A 104 1.16 -2.48 6.72
N SER A 105 0.67 -3.35 5.85
CA SER A 105 0.47 -4.75 6.19
C SER A 105 0.65 -5.63 4.95
N SER A 106 1.19 -6.82 5.19
CA SER A 106 1.46 -7.76 4.11
C SER A 106 1.47 -9.20 4.60
N ILE A 107 1.13 -10.13 3.71
CA ILE A 107 1.48 -11.54 3.86
C ILE A 107 2.80 -11.76 3.16
N ILE A 108 3.71 -12.46 3.83
CA ILE A 108 5.04 -12.75 3.33
C ILE A 108 5.24 -14.26 3.37
N ALA A 109 5.57 -14.84 2.23
CA ALA A 109 5.98 -16.23 2.11
C ALA A 109 7.50 -16.32 2.03
N ILE A 110 8.11 -17.21 2.82
CA ILE A 110 9.55 -17.32 2.97
C ILE A 110 9.95 -18.78 2.75
N GLU A 111 10.78 -19.03 1.75
CA GLU A 111 11.30 -20.37 1.47
C GLU A 111 12.25 -20.88 2.57
N PRO A 112 12.43 -22.21 2.68
CA PRO A 112 13.46 -22.78 3.53
C PRO A 112 14.84 -22.17 3.26
N GLY A 113 15.52 -21.74 4.31
CA GLY A 113 16.85 -21.11 4.24
C GLY A 113 16.86 -19.65 3.84
N ALA A 114 15.73 -19.08 3.39
CA ALA A 114 15.65 -17.68 3.01
C ALA A 114 15.46 -16.75 4.21
N SER A 115 15.75 -15.46 3.99
CA SER A 115 15.66 -14.43 5.00
C SER A 115 15.17 -13.12 4.40
N ILE A 116 14.40 -12.37 5.16
CA ILE A 116 13.93 -11.02 4.81
C ILE A 116 14.77 -10.02 5.60
N PRO A 117 15.48 -9.13 4.91
CA PRO A 117 16.26 -8.10 5.58
C PRO A 117 15.37 -7.05 6.24
N ALA A 118 15.91 -6.41 7.29
CA ALA A 118 15.27 -5.28 7.94
C ALA A 118 14.87 -4.17 6.96
N ARG A 119 13.79 -3.51 7.26
CA ARG A 119 13.33 -2.36 6.47
C ARG A 119 14.34 -1.21 6.58
N LYS A 120 14.69 -0.63 5.44
CA LYS A 120 15.60 0.52 5.39
C LYS A 120 14.83 1.81 5.71
N ASN A 121 15.49 2.73 6.43
CA ASN A 121 14.99 4.09 6.72
C ASN A 121 13.74 4.17 7.61
N VAL A 122 13.52 3.18 8.44
CA VAL A 122 12.40 3.15 9.41
C VAL A 122 12.97 3.44 10.80
N LYS A 123 12.46 4.46 11.48
CA LYS A 123 12.85 4.81 12.87
C LYS A 123 11.62 4.84 13.76
N ASN A 124 11.72 4.21 14.92
CA ASN A 124 10.68 4.21 15.95
C ASN A 124 9.30 3.73 15.48
N THR A 125 9.27 2.77 14.55
CA THR A 125 8.03 2.15 14.12
C THR A 125 7.74 0.91 14.95
N GLN A 126 6.47 0.65 15.16
CA GLN A 126 6.00 -0.56 15.82
C GLN A 126 5.62 -1.58 14.75
N GLU A 127 6.00 -2.81 14.97
CA GLU A 127 5.73 -3.92 14.06
C GLU A 127 5.10 -5.09 14.81
N VAL A 128 4.20 -5.79 14.15
CA VAL A 128 3.62 -7.05 14.59
C VAL A 128 3.94 -8.10 13.53
N LEU A 129 4.46 -9.23 13.97
CA LEU A 129 4.66 -10.41 13.16
C LEU A 129 3.82 -11.55 13.73
N CYS A 130 3.01 -12.19 12.89
CA CYS A 130 2.22 -13.36 13.25
C CYS A 130 2.53 -14.50 12.28
N VAL A 131 2.87 -15.68 12.78
CA VAL A 131 3.15 -16.87 11.97
C VAL A 131 1.83 -17.55 11.61
N LEU A 132 1.47 -17.52 10.34
CA LEU A 132 0.26 -18.13 9.81
C LEU A 132 0.48 -19.61 9.40
N LYS A 133 1.73 -19.95 9.05
CA LYS A 133 2.13 -21.33 8.69
C LYS A 133 3.63 -21.51 8.89
N GLY A 134 4.02 -22.67 9.40
CA GLY A 134 5.43 -23.04 9.58
C GLY A 134 6.08 -22.38 10.78
N SER A 135 7.35 -22.00 10.66
CA SER A 135 8.10 -21.34 11.72
C SER A 135 9.14 -20.38 11.17
N VAL A 136 9.45 -19.33 11.94
CA VAL A 136 10.49 -18.35 11.61
C VAL A 136 11.34 -18.00 12.82
N GLU A 137 12.54 -17.51 12.57
CA GLU A 137 13.41 -16.88 13.56
C GLU A 137 13.41 -15.37 13.32
N LEU A 138 13.07 -14.60 14.34
CA LEU A 138 13.24 -13.14 14.37
C LEU A 138 14.52 -12.82 15.12
N SER A 139 15.50 -12.24 14.42
CA SER A 139 16.66 -11.62 15.06
C SER A 139 16.34 -10.16 15.35
N HIS A 140 16.37 -9.76 16.62
CA HIS A 140 16.03 -8.41 17.07
C HIS A 140 16.96 -7.96 18.20
N GLY A 141 17.66 -6.85 18.00
CA GLY A 141 18.55 -6.29 19.05
C GLY A 141 19.69 -7.18 19.51
N GLY A 142 20.00 -8.25 18.79
CA GLY A 142 21.00 -9.25 19.14
C GLY A 142 20.44 -10.53 19.78
N GLU A 143 19.13 -10.55 20.03
CA GLU A 143 18.40 -11.74 20.46
C GLU A 143 17.79 -12.46 19.27
N ILE A 144 17.63 -13.78 19.38
CA ILE A 144 16.95 -14.62 18.39
C ILE A 144 15.72 -15.22 19.04
N ILE A 145 14.56 -14.89 18.52
CA ILE A 145 13.27 -15.39 18.97
C ILE A 145 12.75 -16.37 17.91
N ARG A 146 12.42 -17.60 18.32
CA ARG A 146 11.75 -18.58 17.46
C ARG A 146 10.26 -18.47 17.63
N LEU A 147 9.57 -18.38 16.51
CA LEU A 147 8.12 -18.28 16.44
C LEU A 147 7.59 -19.45 15.59
N PHE A 148 6.54 -20.08 16.10
CA PHE A 148 5.86 -21.20 15.46
C PHE A 148 4.47 -20.77 15.00
N GLU A 149 3.81 -21.63 14.22
CA GLU A 149 2.45 -21.40 13.75
C GLU A 149 1.50 -21.03 14.91
N GLY A 150 0.80 -19.90 14.75
CA GLY A 150 -0.07 -19.29 15.76
C GLY A 150 0.62 -18.30 16.70
N ASP A 151 1.96 -18.29 16.75
CA ASP A 151 2.69 -17.32 17.56
C ASP A 151 2.66 -15.93 16.93
N SER A 152 2.73 -14.92 17.81
CA SER A 152 2.87 -13.52 17.38
C SER A 152 3.82 -12.77 18.30
N VAL A 153 4.50 -11.77 17.74
CA VAL A 153 5.38 -10.86 18.46
C VAL A 153 5.09 -9.42 18.06
N HIS A 154 5.10 -8.52 19.04
CA HIS A 154 5.07 -7.09 18.84
C HIS A 154 6.41 -6.51 19.24
N TYR A 155 7.03 -5.70 18.39
CA TYR A 155 8.35 -5.13 18.64
C TYR A 155 8.50 -3.73 18.03
N TRP A 156 9.48 -2.99 18.53
CA TRP A 156 9.91 -1.73 17.95
C TRP A 156 11.03 -1.97 16.97
N SER A 157 10.88 -1.49 15.75
CA SER A 157 11.88 -1.70 14.70
C SER A 157 13.21 -1.03 15.05
N ILE A 158 14.28 -1.81 15.00
CA ILE A 158 15.66 -1.36 15.22
C ILE A 158 16.41 -1.45 13.89
N GLN A 159 16.81 -0.31 13.36
CA GLN A 159 17.58 -0.26 12.11
C GLN A 159 18.81 -1.18 12.17
N GLN A 160 19.04 -1.93 11.10
CA GLN A 160 20.24 -2.74 10.81
C GLN A 160 20.43 -4.05 11.62
N ARG A 161 19.54 -4.40 12.58
CA ARG A 161 19.68 -5.61 13.39
C ARG A 161 18.45 -6.51 13.39
N GLU A 162 17.58 -6.32 12.45
CA GLU A 162 16.37 -7.15 12.30
C GLU A 162 16.50 -8.05 11.09
N LEU A 163 16.16 -9.31 11.27
CA LEU A 163 16.14 -10.30 10.21
C LEU A 163 15.06 -11.33 10.53
N ILE A 164 14.16 -11.56 9.61
CA ILE A 164 13.19 -12.65 9.69
C ILE A 164 13.73 -13.78 8.80
N SER A 165 14.00 -14.92 9.38
CA SER A 165 14.61 -16.06 8.69
C SER A 165 13.73 -17.30 8.79
N ASN A 166 13.58 -18.04 7.71
CA ASN A 166 13.02 -19.37 7.74
C ASN A 166 14.17 -20.41 7.82
N ARG A 167 14.36 -20.99 8.99
CA ARG A 167 15.36 -22.06 9.22
C ARG A 167 14.73 -23.45 9.22
N SER A 168 13.44 -23.56 8.94
CA SER A 168 12.75 -24.85 8.82
C SER A 168 12.96 -25.48 7.43
N GLY A 169 12.49 -26.71 7.26
CA GLY A 169 12.49 -27.42 5.97
C GLY A 169 11.24 -27.14 5.12
N GLU A 170 10.30 -26.30 5.58
CA GLU A 170 9.03 -26.03 4.92
C GLU A 170 8.84 -24.54 4.67
N LEU A 171 7.93 -24.21 3.73
CA LEU A 171 7.53 -22.83 3.46
C LEU A 171 6.90 -22.21 4.71
N ALA A 172 7.43 -21.08 5.16
CA ALA A 172 6.82 -20.28 6.20
C ALA A 172 5.96 -19.16 5.59
N VAL A 173 4.82 -18.86 6.22
CA VAL A 173 3.94 -17.75 5.85
C VAL A 173 3.67 -16.91 7.08
N VAL A 174 3.93 -15.62 6.99
CA VAL A 174 3.73 -14.69 8.09
C VAL A 174 2.85 -13.52 7.67
N LEU A 175 2.03 -13.04 8.58
CA LEU A 175 1.39 -11.72 8.51
C LEU A 175 2.31 -10.73 9.19
N TRP A 176 2.68 -9.69 8.48
CA TRP A 176 3.42 -8.57 9.02
C TRP A 176 2.55 -7.31 8.96
N VAL A 177 2.56 -6.54 10.04
CA VAL A 177 1.89 -5.23 10.16
C VAL A 177 2.86 -4.26 10.80
N GLY A 178 3.02 -3.09 10.22
CA GLY A 178 3.92 -2.07 10.75
C GLY A 178 3.42 -0.65 10.54
N THR A 179 3.88 0.26 11.40
CA THR A 179 3.65 1.70 11.27
C THR A 179 4.75 2.37 10.42
N PHE A 180 4.54 3.62 10.03
CA PHE A 180 5.51 4.46 9.30
C PHE A 180 6.05 5.57 10.16
#